data_2244a0663214cac908a246d912f76f68
#
_entry.id   2244a0663214cac908a246d912f76f68
#
_cell.length_a   1.000
_cell.length_b   1.000
_cell.length_c   1.000
_cell.angle_alpha   90.00
_cell.angle_beta   90.00
_cell.angle_gamma   90.00
#
_symmetry.space_group_name_H-M   'P 1'
#
loop_
_entity.id
_entity.type
_entity.pdbx_description
1 polymer ?
#
loop_
_entity_poly.entity_id
_entity_poly.type
_entity_poly.pdbx_seq_one_letter_code
_entity_poly.pdbx_strand_id
1 'polypeptide(L)'
;MYHPSRVAQRIELAQREFSVTLEPHSIADVDSFEDHLKRYNKYELDQNGAPKGMQHLTQFEHDWILNEQLLVSCDAMYALTRYAIIKDEQNNIRRFEPRVPQRLIFDVISDLEQRDAAIELMLLKARQLGVSTLIELLIGLRIIFGYGVNAVIGSADQTKTALMAGMMFMLYDRLPVWLRPQWTRRVESDRGMLIFGHSFSGVSFQHGAQMSGIARGTTPTVYHLSECASFTDPINQIEAALFKAVHASPNVFGALEGTGEGDKGWWPDTWRHAKENWQHNRARLCPLFLPWLCGTDIYPTPTWLRMRPIPDNWYPNPDTREHVAKSELYVRSHPLLAKHLGSTYHMPKAQQWFWEVEHEQAKAKNMEEIFLQEMAGDDEEALQKSITSAFSHQT
;
A
#
# COMPACT_ATOMS: atom_id res chain seq x y z
N MET A 1 5.17 -6.59 13.62
CA MET A 1 3.79 -6.72 13.10
C MET A 1 3.74 -7.49 11.77
N TYR A 2 4.87 -7.71 11.11
CA TYR A 2 4.87 -8.23 9.74
C TYR A 2 5.59 -9.57 9.59
N HIS A 3 6.77 -9.72 10.20
CA HIS A 3 7.53 -10.96 10.08
C HIS A 3 6.99 -12.04 11.03
N PRO A 4 6.76 -13.30 10.56
CA PRO A 4 6.14 -14.35 11.37
C PRO A 4 6.84 -14.60 12.71
N SER A 5 8.19 -14.59 12.76
CA SER A 5 8.92 -14.78 14.03
C SER A 5 8.74 -13.61 14.99
N ARG A 6 8.64 -12.37 14.49
CA ARG A 6 8.36 -11.18 15.30
C ARG A 6 6.92 -11.18 15.78
N VAL A 7 5.98 -11.60 14.92
CA VAL A 7 4.57 -11.79 15.32
C VAL A 7 4.47 -12.84 16.42
N ALA A 8 5.09 -14.00 16.26
CA ALA A 8 5.11 -15.05 17.29
C ALA A 8 5.69 -14.55 18.62
N GLN A 9 6.81 -13.83 18.57
CA GLN A 9 7.43 -13.24 19.75
C GLN A 9 6.52 -12.23 20.46
N ARG A 10 5.82 -11.36 19.71
CA ARG A 10 4.86 -10.40 20.27
C ARG A 10 3.66 -11.12 20.90
N ILE A 11 3.13 -12.15 20.24
CA ILE A 11 2.06 -12.98 20.79
C ILE A 11 2.50 -13.62 22.11
N GLU A 12 3.68 -14.21 22.16
CA GLU A 12 4.22 -14.80 23.39
C GLU A 12 4.37 -13.77 24.50
N LEU A 13 4.90 -12.59 24.21
CA LEU A 13 5.01 -11.49 25.17
C LEU A 13 3.65 -11.03 25.67
N ALA A 14 2.68 -10.84 24.79
CA ALA A 14 1.32 -10.44 25.14
C ALA A 14 0.63 -11.50 26.01
N GLN A 15 0.74 -12.78 25.65
CA GLN A 15 0.20 -13.88 26.46
C GLN A 15 0.77 -13.89 27.88
N ARG A 16 2.06 -13.62 28.00
CA ARG A 16 2.76 -13.57 29.27
C ARG A 16 2.38 -12.35 30.10
N GLU A 17 2.32 -11.17 29.47
CA GLU A 17 2.00 -9.89 30.12
C GLU A 17 0.56 -9.86 30.63
N PHE A 18 -0.37 -10.32 29.82
CA PHE A 18 -1.81 -10.31 30.15
C PHE A 18 -2.31 -11.62 30.77
N SER A 19 -1.45 -12.64 30.91
CA SER A 19 -1.79 -13.96 31.47
C SER A 19 -2.96 -14.63 30.71
N VAL A 20 -2.97 -14.54 29.41
CA VAL A 20 -4.03 -15.07 28.52
C VAL A 20 -3.44 -16.02 27.48
N THR A 21 -4.27 -16.91 26.93
CA THR A 21 -3.94 -17.66 25.73
C THR A 21 -4.58 -16.95 24.54
N LEU A 22 -3.82 -16.64 23.50
CA LEU A 22 -4.32 -15.96 22.32
C LEU A 22 -4.65 -16.99 21.24
N GLU A 23 -5.89 -17.00 20.79
CA GLU A 23 -6.39 -17.90 19.76
C GLU A 23 -7.04 -17.10 18.62
N PRO A 24 -6.57 -17.29 17.37
CA PRO A 24 -7.17 -16.61 16.20
C PRO A 24 -8.60 -17.08 15.95
N HIS A 25 -9.52 -16.14 15.84
CA HIS A 25 -10.91 -16.43 15.46
C HIS A 25 -11.10 -16.41 13.94
N SER A 26 -12.07 -17.17 13.45
CA SER A 26 -12.49 -17.10 12.04
C SER A 26 -13.27 -15.81 11.76
N ILE A 27 -13.43 -15.47 10.47
CA ILE A 27 -14.27 -14.35 10.05
C ILE A 27 -15.72 -14.55 10.53
N ALA A 28 -16.24 -15.78 10.46
CA ALA A 28 -17.58 -16.10 10.90
C ALA A 28 -17.76 -15.91 12.42
N ASP A 29 -16.74 -16.25 13.22
CA ASP A 29 -16.76 -16.02 14.66
C ASP A 29 -16.80 -14.53 14.99
N VAL A 30 -15.98 -13.72 14.29
CA VAL A 30 -15.95 -12.26 14.43
C VAL A 30 -17.31 -11.65 14.12
N ASP A 31 -17.91 -12.01 12.97
CA ASP A 31 -19.20 -11.49 12.53
C ASP A 31 -20.32 -11.91 13.52
N SER A 32 -20.28 -13.16 13.99
CA SER A 32 -21.24 -13.67 14.98
C SER A 32 -21.10 -12.96 16.33
N PHE A 33 -19.88 -12.66 16.77
CA PHE A 33 -19.63 -11.95 18.01
C PHE A 33 -20.07 -10.48 17.92
N GLU A 34 -19.84 -9.82 16.82
CA GLU A 34 -20.33 -8.45 16.61
C GLU A 34 -21.87 -8.39 16.62
N ASP A 35 -22.55 -9.35 15.99
CA ASP A 35 -24.02 -9.46 16.04
C ASP A 35 -24.54 -9.77 17.44
N HIS A 36 -23.80 -10.60 18.22
CA HIS A 36 -24.12 -10.84 19.63
C HIS A 36 -24.07 -9.53 20.44
N LEU A 37 -22.98 -8.76 20.34
CA LEU A 37 -22.83 -7.49 21.06
C LEU A 37 -23.93 -6.47 20.69
N LYS A 38 -24.31 -6.40 19.41
CA LYS A 38 -25.42 -5.56 18.95
C LYS A 38 -26.75 -6.01 19.56
N ARG A 39 -27.06 -7.31 19.50
CA ARG A 39 -28.32 -7.89 20.02
C ARG A 39 -28.53 -7.61 21.50
N TYR A 40 -27.46 -7.61 22.29
CA TYR A 40 -27.51 -7.39 23.73
C TYR A 40 -27.16 -5.96 24.15
N ASN A 41 -27.10 -5.00 23.20
CA ASN A 41 -26.80 -3.57 23.45
C ASN A 41 -25.56 -3.36 24.33
N LYS A 42 -24.46 -4.09 24.00
CA LYS A 42 -23.23 -4.06 24.78
C LYS A 42 -22.37 -2.81 24.57
N TYR A 43 -22.76 -1.89 23.70
CA TYR A 43 -22.07 -0.65 23.43
C TYR A 43 -23.03 0.48 23.03
N GLU A 44 -22.58 1.72 23.22
CA GLU A 44 -23.22 2.92 22.74
C GLU A 44 -22.35 3.67 21.73
N LEU A 45 -23.00 4.32 20.79
CA LEU A 45 -22.37 5.26 19.87
C LEU A 45 -22.77 6.69 20.24
N ASP A 46 -21.87 7.65 20.01
CA ASP A 46 -22.22 9.06 20.08
C ASP A 46 -23.02 9.49 18.83
N GLN A 47 -23.42 10.74 18.79
CA GLN A 47 -24.16 11.32 17.66
C GLN A 47 -23.41 11.27 16.33
N ASN A 48 -22.10 11.05 16.33
CA ASN A 48 -21.23 10.96 15.16
C ASN A 48 -20.86 9.51 14.82
N GLY A 49 -21.44 8.52 15.55
CA GLY A 49 -21.14 7.11 15.36
C GLY A 49 -19.82 6.63 15.99
N ALA A 50 -19.16 7.49 16.80
CA ALA A 50 -17.97 7.06 17.53
C ALA A 50 -18.35 6.25 18.78
N PRO A 51 -17.59 5.20 19.16
CA PRO A 51 -17.89 4.39 20.33
C PRO A 51 -17.72 5.22 21.62
N LYS A 52 -18.73 5.21 22.48
CA LYS A 52 -18.66 5.78 23.84
C LYS A 52 -18.03 4.84 24.85
N GLY A 53 -17.91 3.57 24.50
CA GLY A 53 -17.37 2.51 25.32
C GLY A 53 -18.23 1.25 25.28
N MET A 54 -17.68 0.18 25.83
CA MET A 54 -18.38 -1.09 26.01
C MET A 54 -19.07 -1.08 27.37
N GLN A 55 -20.26 -1.71 27.44
CA GLN A 55 -21.08 -1.69 28.66
C GLN A 55 -21.48 -3.10 29.04
N HIS A 56 -21.50 -3.35 30.36
CA HIS A 56 -22.02 -4.59 30.94
C HIS A 56 -21.50 -5.87 30.30
N LEU A 57 -20.19 -5.91 29.98
CA LEU A 57 -19.54 -7.08 29.40
C LEU A 57 -19.49 -8.21 30.45
N THR A 58 -19.81 -9.42 30.02
CA THR A 58 -19.46 -10.62 30.75
C THR A 58 -17.95 -10.88 30.70
N GLN A 59 -17.43 -11.74 31.59
CA GLN A 59 -16.02 -12.10 31.53
C GLN A 59 -15.64 -12.72 30.18
N PHE A 60 -16.49 -13.59 29.62
CA PHE A 60 -16.28 -14.18 28.30
C PHE A 60 -16.17 -13.11 27.19
N GLU A 61 -17.08 -12.13 27.17
CA GLU A 61 -17.06 -11.05 26.17
C GLU A 61 -15.81 -10.18 26.32
N HIS A 62 -15.40 -9.89 27.56
CA HIS A 62 -14.17 -9.15 27.84
C HIS A 62 -12.93 -9.90 27.35
N ASP A 63 -12.81 -11.18 27.69
CA ASP A 63 -11.65 -12.00 27.31
C ASP A 63 -11.57 -12.18 25.79
N TRP A 64 -12.73 -12.32 25.12
CA TRP A 64 -12.81 -12.40 23.68
C TRP A 64 -12.32 -11.10 23.00
N ILE A 65 -12.77 -9.94 23.48
CA ILE A 65 -12.34 -8.63 22.98
C ILE A 65 -10.85 -8.43 23.21
N LEU A 66 -10.35 -8.74 24.40
CA LEU A 66 -8.93 -8.62 24.72
C LEU A 66 -8.06 -9.50 23.79
N ASN A 67 -8.48 -10.74 23.57
CA ASN A 67 -7.82 -11.66 22.63
C ASN A 67 -7.65 -11.01 21.24
N GLU A 68 -8.72 -10.47 20.67
CA GLU A 68 -8.69 -9.86 19.34
C GLU A 68 -7.86 -8.57 19.31
N GLN A 69 -7.99 -7.71 20.31
CA GLN A 69 -7.20 -6.48 20.41
C GLN A 69 -5.69 -6.78 20.45
N LEU A 70 -5.29 -7.82 21.19
CA LEU A 70 -3.90 -8.24 21.27
C LEU A 70 -3.42 -8.85 19.93
N LEU A 71 -4.20 -9.74 19.31
CA LEU A 71 -3.87 -10.33 18.02
C LEU A 71 -3.71 -9.26 16.91
N VAL A 72 -4.64 -8.33 16.82
CA VAL A 72 -4.61 -7.23 15.87
C VAL A 72 -3.38 -6.33 16.07
N SER A 73 -2.99 -6.09 17.31
CA SER A 73 -1.78 -5.31 17.63
C SER A 73 -0.48 -6.05 17.29
N CYS A 74 -0.49 -7.38 17.34
CA CYS A 74 0.68 -8.22 17.08
C CYS A 74 0.90 -8.52 15.60
N ASP A 75 -0.18 -8.73 14.84
CA ASP A 75 -0.15 -9.23 13.45
C ASP A 75 -0.97 -8.35 12.50
N ALA A 76 -0.25 -7.62 11.64
CA ALA A 76 -0.88 -6.75 10.65
C ALA A 76 -1.65 -7.53 9.57
N MET A 77 -1.17 -8.72 9.18
CA MET A 77 -1.88 -9.53 8.17
C MET A 77 -3.18 -10.09 8.75
N TYR A 78 -3.15 -10.56 10.00
CA TYR A 78 -4.36 -10.95 10.72
C TYR A 78 -5.36 -9.80 10.78
N ALA A 79 -4.92 -8.63 11.21
CA ALA A 79 -5.75 -7.43 11.30
C ALA A 79 -6.40 -7.07 9.96
N LEU A 80 -5.60 -7.02 8.89
CA LEU A 80 -6.10 -6.63 7.56
C LEU A 80 -7.08 -7.64 6.99
N THR A 81 -6.76 -8.92 7.03
CA THR A 81 -7.61 -9.95 6.42
C THR A 81 -8.90 -10.22 7.19
N ARG A 82 -8.97 -9.86 8.47
CA ARG A 82 -10.17 -10.01 9.30
C ARG A 82 -11.05 -8.76 9.32
N TYR A 83 -10.42 -7.59 9.38
CA TYR A 83 -11.13 -6.35 9.75
C TYR A 83 -11.10 -5.27 8.68
N ALA A 84 -10.12 -5.25 7.76
CA ALA A 84 -10.08 -4.22 6.77
C ALA A 84 -11.15 -4.45 5.68
N ILE A 85 -11.97 -3.44 5.50
CA ILE A 85 -12.97 -3.37 4.44
C ILE A 85 -12.49 -2.34 3.43
N ILE A 86 -12.48 -2.71 2.16
CA ILE A 86 -12.04 -1.87 1.05
C ILE A 86 -13.13 -1.72 0.00
N LYS A 87 -12.95 -0.73 -0.85
CA LYS A 87 -13.70 -0.53 -2.07
C LYS A 87 -12.84 -0.99 -3.25
N ASP A 88 -13.32 -1.97 -4.00
CA ASP A 88 -12.60 -2.47 -5.17
C ASP A 88 -12.76 -1.56 -6.40
N GLU A 89 -12.12 -1.91 -7.52
CA GLU A 89 -12.15 -1.15 -8.76
C GLU A 89 -13.54 -1.06 -9.40
N GLN A 90 -14.45 -1.94 -9.01
CA GLN A 90 -15.86 -1.95 -9.44
C GLN A 90 -16.78 -1.25 -8.43
N ASN A 91 -16.21 -0.58 -7.44
CA ASN A 91 -16.90 0.07 -6.32
C ASN A 91 -17.64 -0.89 -5.38
N ASN A 92 -17.33 -2.20 -5.39
CA ASN A 92 -17.88 -3.12 -4.41
C ASN A 92 -17.15 -2.99 -3.07
N ILE A 93 -17.92 -3.06 -2.01
CA ILE A 93 -17.40 -3.09 -0.64
C ILE A 93 -17.09 -4.54 -0.27
N ARG A 94 -15.84 -4.84 0.04
CA ARG A 94 -15.41 -6.19 0.40
C ARG A 94 -14.29 -6.21 1.44
N ARG A 95 -14.07 -7.36 2.06
CA ARG A 95 -12.90 -7.56 2.92
C ARG A 95 -11.62 -7.51 2.08
N PHE A 96 -10.56 -7.04 2.72
CA PHE A 96 -9.25 -6.98 2.11
C PHE A 96 -8.67 -8.40 1.96
N GLU A 97 -8.29 -8.72 0.74
CA GLU A 97 -7.54 -9.91 0.38
C GLU A 97 -6.27 -9.47 -0.37
N PRO A 98 -5.07 -9.80 0.14
CA PRO A 98 -3.83 -9.31 -0.47
C PRO A 98 -3.59 -9.97 -1.83
N ARG A 99 -3.42 -9.15 -2.86
CA ARG A 99 -3.02 -9.54 -4.21
C ARG A 99 -1.52 -9.81 -4.29
N VAL A 100 -1.06 -10.39 -5.39
CA VAL A 100 0.37 -10.67 -5.59
C VAL A 100 1.27 -9.45 -5.35
N PRO A 101 1.01 -8.25 -5.93
CA PRO A 101 1.84 -7.07 -5.66
C PRO A 101 1.90 -6.70 -4.18
N GLN A 102 0.78 -6.83 -3.48
CA GLN A 102 0.69 -6.51 -2.06
C GLN A 102 1.44 -7.53 -1.18
N ARG A 103 1.41 -8.82 -1.56
CA ARG A 103 2.21 -9.86 -0.88
C ARG A 103 3.71 -9.63 -1.07
N LEU A 104 4.13 -9.19 -2.27
CA LEU A 104 5.52 -8.80 -2.53
C LEU A 104 5.98 -7.68 -1.59
N ILE A 105 5.15 -6.64 -1.41
CA ILE A 105 5.42 -5.55 -0.47
C ILE A 105 5.51 -6.09 0.96
N PHE A 106 4.59 -6.96 1.38
CA PHE A 106 4.63 -7.58 2.70
C PHE A 106 5.91 -8.37 2.96
N ASP A 107 6.40 -9.11 1.96
CA ASP A 107 7.66 -9.86 2.09
C ASP A 107 8.86 -8.93 2.32
N VAL A 108 8.93 -7.80 1.60
CA VAL A 108 9.97 -6.79 1.81
C VAL A 108 9.86 -6.16 3.20
N ILE A 109 8.67 -5.76 3.61
CA ILE A 109 8.41 -5.19 4.94
C ILE A 109 8.80 -6.19 6.03
N SER A 110 8.44 -7.45 5.85
CA SER A 110 8.75 -8.54 6.77
C SER A 110 10.26 -8.77 6.92
N ASP A 111 11.00 -8.76 5.81
CA ASP A 111 12.47 -8.89 5.81
C ASP A 111 13.14 -7.70 6.53
N LEU A 112 12.69 -6.47 6.25
CA LEU A 112 13.19 -5.27 6.93
C LEU A 112 12.91 -5.31 8.43
N GLU A 113 11.72 -5.70 8.85
CA GLU A 113 11.38 -5.86 10.27
C GLU A 113 12.25 -6.94 10.95
N GLN A 114 12.53 -8.05 10.26
CA GLN A 114 13.38 -9.11 10.80
C GLN A 114 14.81 -8.60 11.08
N ARG A 115 15.30 -7.68 10.27
CA ARG A 115 16.64 -7.08 10.39
C ARG A 115 16.69 -5.90 11.37
N ASP A 116 15.60 -5.58 12.06
CA ASP A 116 15.44 -4.36 12.87
C ASP A 116 15.77 -3.07 12.10
N ALA A 117 15.52 -3.07 10.78
CA ALA A 117 15.71 -1.92 9.92
C ALA A 117 14.46 -1.02 9.89
N ALA A 118 14.66 0.26 9.61
CA ALA A 118 13.56 1.14 9.24
C ALA A 118 12.87 0.60 7.99
N ILE A 119 11.54 0.63 7.97
CA ILE A 119 10.76 0.24 6.79
C ILE A 119 10.57 1.50 5.95
N GLU A 120 11.45 1.74 4.99
CA GLU A 120 11.37 2.88 4.10
C GLU A 120 11.45 2.41 2.65
N LEU A 121 10.30 2.39 1.99
CA LEU A 121 10.11 1.77 0.68
C LEU A 121 10.11 2.83 -0.43
N MET A 122 10.72 2.49 -1.55
CA MET A 122 10.55 3.17 -2.82
C MET A 122 9.89 2.22 -3.82
N LEU A 123 8.64 2.50 -4.15
CA LEU A 123 7.78 1.62 -4.93
C LEU A 123 7.55 2.19 -6.33
N LEU A 124 8.37 1.76 -7.28
CA LEU A 124 8.12 2.01 -8.70
C LEU A 124 7.16 0.92 -9.21
N LYS A 125 6.05 1.32 -9.79
CA LYS A 125 4.97 0.36 -10.06
C LYS A 125 4.21 0.65 -11.35
N ALA A 126 3.63 -0.38 -11.94
CA ALA A 126 2.55 -0.24 -12.90
C ALA A 126 1.26 0.27 -12.22
N ARG A 127 0.31 0.73 -13.00
CA ARG A 127 -0.97 1.26 -12.49
C ARG A 127 -1.83 0.18 -11.82
N GLN A 128 -2.73 0.63 -10.93
CA GLN A 128 -3.84 -0.15 -10.35
C GLN A 128 -3.47 -1.46 -9.61
N LEU A 129 -2.23 -1.59 -9.14
CA LEU A 129 -1.79 -2.79 -8.40
C LEU A 129 -2.23 -2.81 -6.92
N GLY A 130 -3.01 -1.82 -6.47
CA GLY A 130 -3.52 -1.73 -5.10
C GLY A 130 -2.46 -1.38 -4.06
N VAL A 131 -1.34 -0.77 -4.49
CA VAL A 131 -0.21 -0.40 -3.62
C VAL A 131 -0.63 0.63 -2.60
N SER A 132 -1.19 1.77 -3.04
CA SER A 132 -1.64 2.85 -2.15
C SER A 132 -2.65 2.32 -1.13
N THR A 133 -3.60 1.45 -1.55
CA THR A 133 -4.55 0.83 -0.63
C THR A 133 -3.84 0.06 0.50
N LEU A 134 -2.85 -0.78 0.17
CA LEU A 134 -2.11 -1.52 1.19
C LEU A 134 -1.36 -0.58 2.14
N ILE A 135 -0.64 0.42 1.60
CA ILE A 135 0.15 1.35 2.42
C ILE A 135 -0.76 2.12 3.37
N GLU A 136 -1.91 2.64 2.88
CA GLU A 136 -2.89 3.34 3.72
C GLU A 136 -3.47 2.44 4.82
N LEU A 137 -3.77 1.18 4.52
CA LEU A 137 -4.23 0.23 5.52
C LEU A 137 -3.18 -0.05 6.59
N LEU A 138 -1.91 -0.23 6.21
CA LEU A 138 -0.80 -0.46 7.15
C LEU A 138 -0.54 0.75 8.04
N ILE A 139 -0.59 1.96 7.48
CA ILE A 139 -0.48 3.21 8.23
C ILE A 139 -1.67 3.35 9.18
N GLY A 140 -2.88 3.06 8.70
CA GLY A 140 -4.09 3.07 9.52
C GLY A 140 -4.00 2.18 10.76
N LEU A 141 -3.56 0.93 10.58
CA LEU A 141 -3.34 0.04 11.73
C LEU A 141 -2.33 0.58 12.73
N ARG A 142 -1.22 1.17 12.23
CA ARG A 142 -0.20 1.78 13.11
C ARG A 142 -0.75 2.95 13.92
N ILE A 143 -1.60 3.78 13.32
CA ILE A 143 -2.20 4.94 13.99
C ILE A 143 -3.28 4.51 14.97
N ILE A 144 -4.13 3.56 14.58
CA ILE A 144 -5.28 3.11 15.38
C ILE A 144 -4.81 2.32 16.60
N PHE A 145 -3.84 1.41 16.42
CA PHE A 145 -3.40 0.48 17.46
C PHE A 145 -2.01 0.80 18.04
N GLY A 146 -1.31 1.80 17.50
CA GLY A 146 0.00 2.22 17.95
C GLY A 146 -0.05 3.32 18.99
N TYR A 147 1.13 3.62 19.58
CA TYR A 147 1.32 4.70 20.53
C TYR A 147 2.40 5.67 20.04
N GLY A 148 2.11 6.96 20.10
CA GLY A 148 3.05 8.01 19.67
C GLY A 148 3.33 8.03 18.16
N VAL A 149 2.43 7.49 17.34
CA VAL A 149 2.58 7.43 15.88
C VAL A 149 2.15 8.75 15.26
N ASN A 150 3.09 9.46 14.64
CA ASN A 150 2.82 10.68 13.90
C ASN A 150 3.00 10.42 12.40
N ALA A 151 1.89 10.44 11.66
CA ALA A 151 1.87 10.13 10.23
C ALA A 151 1.60 11.36 9.37
N VAL A 152 2.31 11.45 8.24
CA VAL A 152 2.08 12.44 7.19
C VAL A 152 1.87 11.71 5.87
N ILE A 153 0.74 11.99 5.22
CA ILE A 153 0.38 11.41 3.94
C ILE A 153 0.19 12.51 2.91
N GLY A 154 0.76 12.34 1.73
CA GLY A 154 0.70 13.38 0.71
C GLY A 154 0.71 12.88 -0.73
N SER A 155 0.15 13.71 -1.63
CA SER A 155 0.19 13.51 -3.07
C SER A 155 0.27 14.87 -3.79
N ALA A 156 0.79 14.85 -5.02
CA ALA A 156 0.76 16.04 -5.88
C ALA A 156 -0.68 16.51 -6.18
N ASP A 157 -1.63 15.60 -6.23
CA ASP A 157 -3.02 15.82 -6.60
C ASP A 157 -3.95 15.81 -5.38
N GLN A 158 -4.81 16.84 -5.29
CA GLN A 158 -5.80 16.99 -4.21
C GLN A 158 -6.79 15.82 -4.17
N THR A 159 -7.29 15.39 -5.33
CA THR A 159 -8.28 14.32 -5.43
C THR A 159 -7.70 12.99 -4.94
N LYS A 160 -6.44 12.71 -5.28
CA LYS A 160 -5.74 11.52 -4.79
C LYS A 160 -5.52 11.56 -3.28
N THR A 161 -5.13 12.71 -2.75
CA THR A 161 -5.00 12.90 -1.30
C THR A 161 -6.34 12.66 -0.59
N ALA A 162 -7.44 13.17 -1.14
CA ALA A 162 -8.78 12.92 -0.60
C ALA A 162 -9.18 11.43 -0.67
N LEU A 163 -8.79 10.72 -1.74
CA LEU A 163 -9.01 9.27 -1.84
C LEU A 163 -8.23 8.49 -0.79
N MET A 164 -6.96 8.84 -0.54
CA MET A 164 -6.15 8.21 0.51
C MET A 164 -6.76 8.48 1.90
N ALA A 165 -7.17 9.71 2.17
CA ALA A 165 -7.90 10.03 3.40
C ALA A 165 -9.20 9.21 3.53
N GLY A 166 -9.95 9.07 2.44
CA GLY A 166 -11.15 8.23 2.39
C GLY A 166 -10.89 6.76 2.72
N MET A 167 -9.78 6.18 2.24
CA MET A 167 -9.39 4.81 2.57
C MET A 167 -9.11 4.65 4.08
N MET A 168 -8.39 5.60 4.66
CA MET A 168 -8.08 5.62 6.10
C MET A 168 -9.33 5.75 6.96
N PHE A 169 -10.23 6.68 6.61
CA PHE A 169 -11.50 6.83 7.31
C PHE A 169 -12.39 5.60 7.15
N MET A 170 -12.42 4.99 5.95
CA MET A 170 -13.17 3.75 5.73
C MET A 170 -12.63 2.61 6.59
N LEU A 171 -11.32 2.43 6.68
CA LEU A 171 -10.72 1.44 7.57
C LEU A 171 -11.21 1.64 9.01
N TYR A 172 -11.09 2.86 9.55
CA TYR A 172 -11.51 3.16 10.91
C TYR A 172 -13.02 2.94 11.12
N ASP A 173 -13.86 3.49 10.23
CA ASP A 173 -15.32 3.44 10.38
C ASP A 173 -15.91 2.02 10.24
N ARG A 174 -15.20 1.13 9.53
CA ARG A 174 -15.63 -0.25 9.31
C ARG A 174 -15.06 -1.23 10.33
N LEU A 175 -14.12 -0.81 11.19
CA LEU A 175 -13.73 -1.65 12.32
C LEU A 175 -14.93 -1.89 13.23
N PRO A 176 -15.03 -3.08 13.85
CA PRO A 176 -15.99 -3.33 14.92
C PRO A 176 -15.85 -2.31 16.05
N VAL A 177 -16.94 -1.97 16.70
CA VAL A 177 -16.97 -0.95 17.78
C VAL A 177 -15.93 -1.23 18.86
N TRP A 178 -15.74 -2.49 19.23
CA TRP A 178 -14.82 -2.93 20.27
C TRP A 178 -13.33 -2.87 19.86
N LEU A 179 -13.02 -2.64 18.56
CA LEU A 179 -11.68 -2.34 18.06
C LEU A 179 -11.45 -0.86 17.75
N ARG A 180 -12.50 -0.03 17.73
CA ARG A 180 -12.39 1.40 17.41
C ARG A 180 -12.03 2.22 18.64
N PRO A 181 -10.80 2.75 18.78
CA PRO A 181 -10.49 3.71 19.82
C PRO A 181 -11.23 5.03 19.54
N GLN A 182 -11.56 5.74 20.63
CA GLN A 182 -12.18 7.06 20.50
C GLN A 182 -11.18 8.08 19.96
N TRP A 183 -11.56 8.79 18.89
CA TRP A 183 -10.75 9.87 18.34
C TRP A 183 -11.01 11.20 19.09
N THR A 184 -9.98 12.05 19.15
CA THR A 184 -10.07 13.36 19.76
C THR A 184 -10.38 14.43 18.73
N ARG A 185 -9.85 14.27 17.50
CA ARG A 185 -10.09 15.19 16.39
C ARG A 185 -10.17 14.41 15.09
N ARG A 186 -11.20 14.72 14.31
CA ARG A 186 -11.42 14.18 12.98
C ARG A 186 -11.82 15.33 12.04
N VAL A 187 -11.12 15.46 10.92
CA VAL A 187 -11.42 16.42 9.85
C VAL A 187 -11.40 15.66 8.54
N GLU A 188 -12.56 15.53 7.93
CA GLU A 188 -12.74 14.84 6.64
C GLU A 188 -12.64 15.87 5.52
N SER A 189 -11.45 16.06 4.99
CA SER A 189 -11.17 16.93 3.85
C SER A 189 -9.88 16.50 3.16
N ASP A 190 -9.55 17.15 2.07
CA ASP A 190 -8.27 17.03 1.35
C ASP A 190 -7.03 17.40 2.18
N ARG A 191 -7.23 18.17 3.25
CA ARG A 191 -6.26 18.44 4.33
C ARG A 191 -6.77 17.88 5.64
N GLY A 192 -7.22 16.63 5.58
CA GLY A 192 -7.83 15.96 6.69
C GLY A 192 -6.86 15.61 7.80
N MET A 193 -7.42 15.22 8.92
CA MET A 193 -6.66 14.64 10.02
C MET A 193 -7.52 13.71 10.86
N LEU A 194 -6.85 12.72 11.46
CA LEU A 194 -7.44 11.86 12.46
C LEU A 194 -6.46 11.75 13.63
N ILE A 195 -6.91 12.11 14.84
CA ILE A 195 -6.06 12.16 16.03
C ILE A 195 -6.70 11.37 17.16
N PHE A 196 -5.92 10.51 17.78
CA PHE A 196 -6.26 9.74 18.98
C PHE A 196 -5.47 10.27 20.17
N GLY A 197 -6.10 11.10 21.00
CA GLY A 197 -5.44 11.80 22.10
C GLY A 197 -4.90 10.84 23.19
N HIS A 198 -5.58 9.71 23.43
CA HIS A 198 -5.19 8.73 24.44
C HIS A 198 -3.89 7.97 24.08
N SER A 199 -3.61 7.77 22.79
CA SER A 199 -2.41 7.11 22.29
C SER A 199 -1.36 8.09 21.74
N PHE A 200 -1.64 9.38 21.75
CA PHE A 200 -0.80 10.42 21.12
C PHE A 200 -0.47 10.12 19.65
N SER A 201 -1.38 9.42 18.97
CA SER A 201 -1.20 9.01 17.57
C SER A 201 -2.10 9.82 16.66
N GLY A 202 -1.65 10.04 15.41
CA GLY A 202 -2.49 10.73 14.44
C GLY A 202 -1.88 10.77 13.05
N VAL A 203 -2.70 11.19 12.09
CA VAL A 203 -2.35 11.41 10.70
C VAL A 203 -2.80 12.77 10.23
N SER A 204 -1.99 13.39 9.37
CA SER A 204 -2.35 14.58 8.61
C SER A 204 -2.17 14.34 7.12
N PHE A 205 -3.10 14.87 6.32
CA PHE A 205 -3.08 14.77 4.87
C PHE A 205 -2.67 16.10 4.25
N GLN A 206 -1.80 16.06 3.25
CA GLN A 206 -1.29 17.24 2.56
C GLN A 206 -1.31 17.01 1.04
N HIS A 207 -1.54 18.05 0.27
CA HIS A 207 -1.50 17.98 -1.19
C HIS A 207 -0.77 19.16 -1.81
N GLY A 208 -0.25 18.96 -3.02
CA GLY A 208 0.41 19.98 -3.82
C GLY A 208 1.59 19.43 -4.59
N ALA A 209 1.87 19.98 -5.75
CA ALA A 209 3.02 19.59 -6.57
C ALA A 209 4.37 19.94 -5.89
N GLN A 210 4.36 20.84 -4.91
CA GLN A 210 5.52 21.27 -4.13
C GLN A 210 5.45 20.67 -2.73
N MET A 211 6.22 19.62 -2.50
CA MET A 211 6.30 18.89 -1.22
C MET A 211 7.47 19.32 -0.34
N SER A 212 8.21 20.37 -0.70
CA SER A 212 9.27 20.93 0.13
C SER A 212 8.82 21.46 1.49
N GLY A 213 7.49 21.63 1.68
CA GLY A 213 6.88 21.98 2.95
C GLY A 213 6.39 20.80 3.79
N ILE A 214 6.37 19.59 3.25
CA ILE A 214 5.86 18.40 3.95
C ILE A 214 6.66 18.16 5.24
N ALA A 215 5.98 17.76 6.29
CA ALA A 215 6.54 17.48 7.60
C ALA A 215 7.25 18.67 8.32
N ARG A 216 7.24 19.88 7.77
CA ARG A 216 7.81 21.05 8.46
C ARG A 216 7.06 21.33 9.77
N GLY A 217 7.83 21.46 10.86
CA GLY A 217 7.27 21.70 12.20
C GLY A 217 6.68 20.45 12.85
N THR A 218 6.86 19.27 12.25
CA THR A 218 6.47 17.99 12.84
C THR A 218 7.67 17.02 12.84
N THR A 219 7.56 15.95 13.62
CA THR A 219 8.55 14.86 13.64
C THR A 219 7.79 13.56 13.30
N PRO A 220 7.54 13.30 12.01
CA PRO A 220 6.79 12.11 11.63
C PRO A 220 7.63 10.86 11.86
N THR A 221 6.98 9.81 12.33
CA THR A 221 7.52 8.45 12.38
C THR A 221 6.97 7.59 11.24
N VAL A 222 5.94 8.09 10.58
CA VAL A 222 5.27 7.42 9.46
C VAL A 222 5.03 8.42 8.34
N TYR A 223 5.31 8.02 7.09
CA TYR A 223 5.00 8.85 5.93
C TYR A 223 4.61 8.04 4.71
N HIS A 224 3.76 8.62 3.88
CA HIS A 224 3.42 8.12 2.56
C HIS A 224 3.33 9.27 1.56
N LEU A 225 4.15 9.22 0.52
CA LEU A 225 4.04 10.10 -0.64
C LEU A 225 3.63 9.28 -1.85
N SER A 226 2.47 9.62 -2.41
CA SER A 226 1.91 8.96 -3.60
C SER A 226 2.07 9.85 -4.83
N GLU A 227 2.22 9.22 -5.99
CA GLU A 227 2.46 9.88 -7.30
C GLU A 227 3.72 10.75 -7.29
N CYS A 228 4.79 10.20 -6.73
CA CYS A 228 6.04 10.93 -6.53
C CYS A 228 6.66 11.48 -7.82
N ALA A 229 6.46 10.82 -8.95
CA ALA A 229 6.92 11.29 -10.26
C ALA A 229 6.32 12.65 -10.65
N SER A 230 5.12 12.99 -10.16
CA SER A 230 4.42 14.25 -10.46
C SER A 230 4.87 15.43 -9.58
N PHE A 231 5.82 15.24 -8.64
CA PHE A 231 6.34 16.34 -7.84
C PHE A 231 7.33 17.20 -8.62
N THR A 232 7.18 18.50 -8.52
CA THR A 232 8.00 19.49 -9.25
C THR A 232 9.16 20.06 -8.46
N ASP A 233 9.22 19.77 -7.15
CA ASP A 233 10.30 20.24 -6.30
C ASP A 233 11.64 19.56 -6.63
N PRO A 234 12.76 20.28 -6.55
CA PRO A 234 14.08 19.68 -6.62
C PRO A 234 14.29 18.63 -5.52
N ILE A 235 15.00 17.54 -5.86
CA ILE A 235 15.29 16.42 -4.96
C ILE A 235 15.80 16.84 -3.58
N ASN A 236 16.74 17.79 -3.53
CA ASN A 236 17.34 18.26 -2.29
C ASN A 236 16.33 18.96 -1.36
N GLN A 237 15.27 19.54 -1.89
CA GLN A 237 14.23 20.17 -1.08
C GLN A 237 13.26 19.13 -0.50
N ILE A 238 12.88 18.11 -1.27
CA ILE A 238 12.03 17.01 -0.81
C ILE A 238 12.78 16.20 0.26
N GLU A 239 14.04 15.83 -0.01
CA GLU A 239 14.87 15.13 0.97
C GLU A 239 15.11 15.95 2.24
N ALA A 240 15.34 17.26 2.10
CA ALA A 240 15.54 18.12 3.26
C ALA A 240 14.27 18.27 4.09
N ALA A 241 13.09 18.31 3.45
CA ALA A 241 11.83 18.44 4.17
C ALA A 241 11.43 17.15 4.90
N LEU A 242 11.50 16.00 4.20
CA LEU A 242 11.03 14.73 4.70
C LEU A 242 12.13 14.02 5.52
N PHE A 243 13.27 13.72 4.89
CA PHE A 243 14.26 12.82 5.51
C PHE A 243 15.05 13.46 6.66
N LYS A 244 15.10 14.79 6.74
CA LYS A 244 15.65 15.47 7.93
C LYS A 244 14.63 15.55 9.07
N ALA A 245 13.33 15.54 8.76
CA ALA A 245 12.28 15.52 9.78
C ALA A 245 12.07 14.09 10.35
N VAL A 246 12.32 13.05 9.55
CA VAL A 246 12.19 11.65 9.95
C VAL A 246 13.53 11.13 10.46
N HIS A 247 13.66 10.98 11.77
CA HIS A 247 14.87 10.41 12.38
C HIS A 247 14.94 8.91 12.12
N ALA A 248 16.11 8.42 11.68
CA ALA A 248 16.32 6.99 11.47
C ALA A 248 16.06 6.18 12.74
N SER A 249 15.13 5.25 12.67
CA SER A 249 14.71 4.40 13.80
C SER A 249 14.02 3.15 13.24
N PRO A 250 14.12 1.99 13.89
CA PRO A 250 13.34 0.80 13.53
C PRO A 250 11.82 1.01 13.55
N ASN A 251 11.34 2.06 14.23
CA ASN A 251 9.92 2.39 14.30
C ASN A 251 9.41 3.19 13.09
N VAL A 252 10.33 3.65 12.22
CA VAL A 252 9.94 4.38 11.01
C VAL A 252 9.26 3.44 10.01
N PHE A 253 8.15 3.93 9.48
CA PHE A 253 7.47 3.32 8.34
C PHE A 253 7.24 4.38 7.27
N GLY A 254 7.88 4.24 6.13
CA GLY A 254 7.76 5.19 5.03
C GLY A 254 7.54 4.49 3.70
N ALA A 255 6.78 5.14 2.83
CA ALA A 255 6.62 4.72 1.45
C ALA A 255 6.60 5.93 0.52
N LEU A 256 7.42 5.87 -0.52
CA LEU A 256 7.34 6.71 -1.70
C LEU A 256 6.84 5.82 -2.84
N GLU A 257 5.78 6.21 -3.54
CA GLU A 257 5.26 5.43 -4.65
C GLU A 257 4.97 6.28 -5.87
N GLY A 258 5.13 5.69 -7.05
CA GLY A 258 4.77 6.32 -8.31
C GLY A 258 4.89 5.36 -9.49
N THR A 259 4.28 5.74 -10.61
CA THR A 259 4.57 5.16 -11.92
C THR A 259 5.81 5.81 -12.52
N GLY A 260 6.31 5.30 -13.64
CA GLY A 260 7.36 5.97 -14.40
C GLY A 260 6.80 7.22 -15.09
N GLU A 261 7.52 8.35 -15.00
CA GLU A 261 7.23 9.57 -15.73
C GLU A 261 8.54 10.15 -16.31
N GLY A 262 9.07 9.47 -17.34
CA GLY A 262 10.31 9.88 -17.98
C GLY A 262 11.59 9.43 -17.26
N ASP A 263 12.73 9.81 -17.86
CA ASP A 263 14.06 9.36 -17.45
C ASP A 263 14.84 10.37 -16.59
N LYS A 264 14.28 11.54 -16.34
CA LYS A 264 14.94 12.66 -15.64
C LYS A 264 14.11 13.21 -14.50
N GLY A 265 14.79 13.80 -13.55
CA GLY A 265 14.18 14.40 -12.37
C GLY A 265 14.41 13.58 -11.11
N TRP A 266 13.93 14.10 -9.99
CA TRP A 266 14.24 13.51 -8.70
C TRP A 266 13.77 12.06 -8.54
N TRP A 267 12.60 11.69 -9.11
CA TRP A 267 12.02 10.36 -8.97
C TRP A 267 12.87 9.28 -9.64
N PRO A 268 13.21 9.35 -10.96
CA PRO A 268 14.07 8.36 -11.57
C PRO A 268 15.50 8.40 -11.03
N ASP A 269 16.04 9.57 -10.64
CA ASP A 269 17.38 9.67 -10.07
C ASP A 269 17.45 9.02 -8.70
N THR A 270 16.42 9.21 -7.85
CA THR A 270 16.31 8.53 -6.55
C THR A 270 16.14 7.04 -6.72
N TRP A 271 15.36 6.59 -7.73
CA TRP A 271 15.21 5.16 -8.04
C TRP A 271 16.54 4.51 -8.40
N ARG A 272 17.29 5.09 -9.34
CA ARG A 272 18.59 4.56 -9.75
C ARG A 272 19.56 4.51 -8.56
N HIS A 273 19.63 5.59 -7.78
CA HIS A 273 20.46 5.64 -6.59
C HIS A 273 20.08 4.53 -5.59
N ALA A 274 18.80 4.34 -5.32
CA ALA A 274 18.32 3.30 -4.42
C ALA A 274 18.66 1.90 -4.96
N LYS A 275 18.36 1.62 -6.24
CA LYS A 275 18.63 0.35 -6.91
C LYS A 275 20.12 -0.05 -6.85
N GLU A 276 21.02 0.90 -7.09
CA GLU A 276 22.46 0.67 -7.10
C GLU A 276 23.06 0.54 -5.69
N ASN A 277 22.52 1.25 -4.71
CA ASN A 277 23.20 1.45 -3.43
C ASN A 277 22.53 0.76 -2.23
N TRP A 278 21.28 0.31 -2.35
CA TRP A 278 20.56 -0.32 -1.24
C TRP A 278 21.28 -1.54 -0.68
N GLN A 279 21.72 -2.47 -1.53
CA GLN A 279 22.40 -3.70 -1.10
C GLN A 279 23.77 -3.42 -0.43
N HIS A 280 24.32 -2.23 -0.64
CA HIS A 280 25.57 -1.80 -0.05
C HIS A 280 25.38 -0.95 1.22
N ASN A 281 24.15 -0.84 1.73
CA ASN A 281 23.77 0.02 2.85
C ASN A 281 24.13 1.51 2.63
N ARG A 282 24.08 1.97 1.39
CA ARG A 282 24.39 3.36 0.99
C ARG A 282 23.18 4.13 0.49
N ALA A 283 22.01 3.51 0.47
CA ALA A 283 20.74 4.17 0.20
C ALA A 283 19.79 3.97 1.38
N ARG A 284 18.97 4.98 1.64
CA ARG A 284 17.95 4.96 2.70
C ARG A 284 16.73 4.15 2.30
N LEU A 285 16.28 4.31 1.06
CA LEU A 285 15.04 3.73 0.55
C LEU A 285 15.28 2.33 -0.03
N CYS A 286 14.47 1.37 0.38
CA CYS A 286 14.46 0.03 -0.19
C CYS A 286 13.68 0.02 -1.52
N PRO A 287 14.33 -0.18 -2.67
CA PRO A 287 13.66 -0.15 -3.95
C PRO A 287 12.91 -1.46 -4.22
N LEU A 288 11.67 -1.34 -4.67
CA LEU A 288 10.86 -2.45 -5.15
C LEU A 288 10.10 -2.04 -6.41
N PHE A 289 10.40 -2.70 -7.53
CA PHE A 289 9.63 -2.54 -8.75
C PHE A 289 8.52 -3.59 -8.82
N LEU A 290 7.31 -3.14 -9.16
CA LEU A 290 6.11 -3.96 -9.30
C LEU A 290 5.60 -3.88 -10.74
N PRO A 291 5.97 -4.87 -11.60
CA PRO A 291 5.54 -4.90 -12.99
C PRO A 291 4.04 -5.18 -13.11
N TRP A 292 3.43 -4.73 -14.21
CA TRP A 292 2.00 -4.89 -14.48
C TRP A 292 1.53 -6.35 -14.43
N LEU A 293 2.37 -7.26 -14.86
CA LEU A 293 2.07 -8.71 -14.90
C LEU A 293 1.80 -9.33 -13.52
N CYS A 294 2.17 -8.64 -12.43
CA CYS A 294 1.79 -9.03 -11.07
C CYS A 294 0.30 -8.84 -10.79
N GLY A 295 -0.40 -8.02 -11.58
CA GLY A 295 -1.85 -7.83 -11.51
C GLY A 295 -2.63 -8.94 -12.21
N THR A 296 -2.43 -10.19 -11.81
CA THR A 296 -2.99 -11.38 -12.48
C THR A 296 -4.53 -11.45 -12.45
N ASP A 297 -5.16 -10.72 -11.57
CA ASP A 297 -6.61 -10.60 -11.41
C ASP A 297 -7.21 -9.34 -12.06
N ILE A 298 -6.35 -8.42 -12.48
CA ILE A 298 -6.74 -7.13 -13.06
C ILE A 298 -6.39 -7.05 -14.55
N TYR A 299 -5.30 -7.69 -14.96
CA TYR A 299 -4.75 -7.61 -16.30
C TYR A 299 -4.63 -8.98 -16.96
N PRO A 300 -5.67 -9.37 -17.77
CA PRO A 300 -6.96 -8.73 -17.97
C PRO A 300 -8.02 -9.15 -16.94
N THR A 301 -9.06 -8.31 -16.77
CA THR A 301 -10.26 -8.73 -16.03
C THR A 301 -11.08 -9.73 -16.83
N PRO A 302 -11.89 -10.59 -16.17
CA PRO A 302 -12.81 -11.50 -16.87
C PRO A 302 -13.78 -10.77 -17.81
N THR A 303 -14.22 -9.58 -17.46
CA THR A 303 -15.09 -8.75 -18.30
C THR A 303 -14.38 -8.27 -19.55
N TRP A 304 -13.12 -7.82 -19.44
CA TRP A 304 -12.32 -7.43 -20.59
C TRP A 304 -12.17 -8.60 -21.58
N LEU A 305 -11.85 -9.80 -21.10
CA LEU A 305 -11.72 -11.02 -21.94
C LEU A 305 -13.03 -11.42 -22.62
N ARG A 306 -14.16 -11.25 -21.94
CA ARG A 306 -15.47 -11.51 -22.60
C ARG A 306 -15.75 -10.53 -23.75
N MET A 307 -15.32 -9.27 -23.61
CA MET A 307 -15.50 -8.25 -24.66
C MET A 307 -14.47 -8.38 -25.80
N ARG A 308 -13.32 -8.96 -25.50
CA ARG A 308 -12.19 -9.14 -26.45
C ARG A 308 -11.65 -10.57 -26.34
N PRO A 309 -12.40 -11.56 -26.83
CA PRO A 309 -11.98 -12.96 -26.75
C PRO A 309 -10.71 -13.16 -27.59
N ILE A 310 -9.85 -14.06 -27.10
CA ILE A 310 -8.62 -14.43 -27.83
C ILE A 310 -9.03 -15.19 -29.09
N PRO A 311 -8.64 -14.75 -30.30
CA PRO A 311 -8.93 -15.48 -31.53
C PRO A 311 -8.29 -16.88 -31.53
N ASP A 312 -8.96 -17.87 -32.10
CA ASP A 312 -8.46 -19.26 -32.10
C ASP A 312 -7.05 -19.40 -32.70
N ASN A 313 -6.80 -18.66 -33.80
CA ASN A 313 -5.52 -18.67 -34.49
C ASN A 313 -4.59 -17.53 -34.07
N TRP A 314 -4.87 -16.86 -32.95
CA TRP A 314 -4.00 -15.78 -32.51
C TRP A 314 -2.63 -16.26 -32.11
N TYR A 315 -1.63 -15.55 -32.60
CA TYR A 315 -0.21 -15.69 -32.25
C TYR A 315 0.37 -14.30 -31.97
N PRO A 316 1.14 -14.11 -30.89
CA PRO A 316 1.63 -12.80 -30.52
C PRO A 316 2.48 -12.16 -31.64
N ASN A 317 2.28 -10.87 -31.86
CA ASN A 317 3.08 -10.09 -32.81
C ASN A 317 4.55 -9.95 -32.33
N PRO A 318 5.48 -9.43 -33.14
CA PRO A 318 6.89 -9.29 -32.75
C PRO A 318 7.09 -8.47 -31.47
N ASP A 319 6.40 -7.34 -31.33
CA ASP A 319 6.53 -6.46 -30.17
C ASP A 319 6.07 -7.16 -28.88
N THR A 320 4.93 -7.85 -28.97
CA THR A 320 4.41 -8.66 -27.85
C THR A 320 5.38 -9.75 -27.44
N ARG A 321 5.99 -10.46 -28.40
CA ARG A 321 6.98 -11.50 -28.09
C ARG A 321 8.23 -10.96 -27.43
N GLU A 322 8.72 -9.81 -27.87
CA GLU A 322 9.87 -9.14 -27.26
C GLU A 322 9.56 -8.73 -25.83
N HIS A 323 8.41 -8.06 -25.61
CA HIS A 323 7.95 -7.64 -24.29
C HIS A 323 7.78 -8.84 -23.35
N VAL A 324 7.15 -9.93 -23.83
CA VAL A 324 6.97 -11.16 -23.04
C VAL A 324 8.32 -11.76 -22.64
N ALA A 325 9.25 -11.91 -23.59
CA ALA A 325 10.56 -12.49 -23.31
C ALA A 325 11.34 -11.66 -22.27
N LYS A 326 11.32 -10.34 -22.37
CA LYS A 326 11.95 -9.40 -21.44
C LYS A 326 11.31 -9.49 -20.05
N SER A 327 9.99 -9.46 -19.97
CA SER A 327 9.21 -9.53 -18.73
C SER A 327 9.43 -10.89 -18.00
N GLU A 328 9.42 -12.00 -18.73
CA GLU A 328 9.68 -13.31 -18.15
C GLU A 328 11.11 -13.45 -17.62
N LEU A 329 12.09 -12.89 -18.35
CA LEU A 329 13.48 -12.85 -17.89
C LEU A 329 13.59 -12.02 -16.62
N TYR A 330 12.91 -10.84 -16.57
CA TYR A 330 12.89 -9.99 -15.40
C TYR A 330 12.34 -10.75 -14.18
N VAL A 331 11.17 -11.40 -14.30
CA VAL A 331 10.59 -12.20 -13.20
C VAL A 331 11.55 -13.28 -12.72
N ARG A 332 12.12 -14.05 -13.63
CA ARG A 332 13.03 -15.17 -13.29
C ARG A 332 14.33 -14.71 -12.63
N SER A 333 14.83 -13.54 -12.99
CA SER A 333 16.06 -12.96 -12.40
C SER A 333 15.84 -12.28 -11.04
N HIS A 334 14.57 -12.07 -10.63
CA HIS A 334 14.25 -11.43 -9.36
C HIS A 334 13.62 -12.44 -8.38
N PRO A 335 14.38 -12.92 -7.37
CA PRO A 335 13.94 -13.99 -6.47
C PRO A 335 12.58 -13.75 -5.81
N LEU A 336 12.29 -12.51 -5.45
CA LEU A 336 11.03 -12.14 -4.81
C LEU A 336 9.85 -12.28 -5.78
N LEU A 337 9.99 -11.85 -7.04
CA LEU A 337 8.97 -12.04 -8.07
C LEU A 337 8.80 -13.52 -8.40
N ALA A 338 9.92 -14.24 -8.56
CA ALA A 338 9.92 -15.68 -8.82
C ALA A 338 9.26 -16.49 -7.70
N LYS A 339 9.37 -16.06 -6.45
CA LYS A 339 8.67 -16.68 -5.30
C LYS A 339 7.15 -16.65 -5.47
N HIS A 340 6.58 -15.55 -5.97
CA HIS A 340 5.13 -15.35 -6.07
C HIS A 340 4.53 -15.73 -7.41
N LEU A 341 5.29 -15.62 -8.49
CA LEU A 341 4.82 -15.91 -9.86
C LEU A 341 5.31 -17.26 -10.39
N GLY A 342 6.30 -17.85 -9.72
CA GLY A 342 6.93 -19.10 -10.11
C GLY A 342 8.32 -18.89 -10.71
N SER A 343 9.28 -19.75 -10.33
CA SER A 343 10.67 -19.70 -10.82
C SER A 343 10.80 -19.97 -12.32
N THR A 344 9.83 -20.67 -12.89
CA THR A 344 9.71 -20.95 -14.34
C THR A 344 8.56 -20.15 -14.96
N TYR A 345 8.34 -18.93 -14.47
CA TYR A 345 7.22 -18.10 -14.92
C TYR A 345 7.16 -17.97 -16.43
N HIS A 346 5.99 -18.22 -16.98
CA HIS A 346 5.60 -17.93 -18.35
C HIS A 346 4.34 -17.08 -18.33
N MET A 347 4.38 -15.98 -19.07
CA MET A 347 3.25 -15.06 -19.12
C MET A 347 2.02 -15.76 -19.73
N PRO A 348 0.88 -15.80 -19.03
CA PRO A 348 -0.34 -16.42 -19.53
C PRO A 348 -0.79 -15.83 -20.87
N LYS A 349 -1.33 -16.68 -21.75
CA LYS A 349 -1.86 -16.25 -23.07
C LYS A 349 -2.83 -15.07 -22.99
N ALA A 350 -3.65 -15.04 -21.93
CA ALA A 350 -4.58 -13.95 -21.70
C ALA A 350 -3.88 -12.60 -21.41
N GLN A 351 -2.77 -12.61 -20.66
CA GLN A 351 -1.98 -11.40 -20.41
C GLN A 351 -1.24 -10.94 -21.67
N GLN A 352 -0.71 -11.88 -22.45
CA GLN A 352 -0.06 -11.55 -23.75
C GLN A 352 -1.06 -10.88 -24.69
N TRP A 353 -2.28 -11.44 -24.82
CA TRP A 353 -3.35 -10.87 -25.64
C TRP A 353 -3.81 -9.51 -25.13
N PHE A 354 -3.97 -9.35 -23.84
CA PHE A 354 -4.31 -8.09 -23.22
C PHE A 354 -3.28 -7.00 -23.56
N TRP A 355 -2.01 -7.29 -23.34
CA TRP A 355 -0.92 -6.35 -23.61
C TRP A 355 -0.88 -5.94 -25.09
N GLU A 356 -0.99 -6.91 -25.99
CA GLU A 356 -0.99 -6.64 -27.44
C GLU A 356 -2.10 -5.69 -27.86
N VAL A 357 -3.33 -5.97 -27.43
CA VAL A 357 -4.50 -5.15 -27.82
C VAL A 357 -4.40 -3.73 -27.23
N GLU A 358 -3.99 -3.59 -26.00
CA GLU A 358 -3.88 -2.26 -25.36
C GLU A 358 -2.68 -1.49 -25.92
N HIS A 359 -1.58 -2.16 -26.24
CA HIS A 359 -0.40 -1.56 -26.88
C HIS A 359 -0.73 -1.05 -28.29
N GLU A 360 -1.41 -1.85 -29.11
CA GLU A 360 -1.84 -1.43 -30.44
C GLU A 360 -2.80 -0.23 -30.38
N GLN A 361 -3.71 -0.21 -29.42
CA GLN A 361 -4.58 0.95 -29.20
C GLN A 361 -3.79 2.19 -28.78
N ALA A 362 -2.78 2.03 -27.94
CA ALA A 362 -1.91 3.13 -27.52
C ALA A 362 -1.11 3.69 -28.70
N LYS A 363 -0.54 2.82 -29.54
CA LYS A 363 0.14 3.21 -30.80
C LYS A 363 -0.78 4.00 -31.71
N ALA A 364 -1.99 3.51 -31.95
CA ALA A 364 -2.97 4.18 -32.80
C ALA A 364 -3.37 5.59 -32.30
N LYS A 365 -3.20 5.85 -30.99
CA LYS A 365 -3.49 7.14 -30.35
C LYS A 365 -2.24 7.99 -30.11
N ASN A 366 -1.05 7.59 -30.57
CA ASN A 366 0.24 8.21 -30.25
C ASN A 366 0.52 8.31 -28.73
N MET A 367 0.11 7.29 -27.96
CA MET A 367 0.26 7.20 -26.52
C MET A 367 1.14 6.01 -26.11
N GLU A 368 1.93 5.47 -27.00
CA GLU A 368 2.74 4.27 -26.76
C GLU A 368 3.70 4.44 -25.58
N GLU A 369 4.38 5.58 -25.50
CA GLU A 369 5.32 5.85 -24.40
C GLU A 369 4.64 5.85 -23.02
N ILE A 370 3.48 6.51 -22.94
CA ILE A 370 2.70 6.54 -21.69
C ILE A 370 2.25 5.14 -21.34
N PHE A 371 1.82 4.35 -22.33
CA PHE A 371 1.41 2.97 -22.10
C PHE A 371 2.56 2.11 -21.54
N LEU A 372 3.75 2.21 -22.14
CA LEU A 372 4.92 1.44 -21.70
C LEU A 372 5.36 1.84 -20.28
N GLN A 373 5.31 3.11 -19.93
CA GLN A 373 5.60 3.58 -18.58
C GLN A 373 4.59 3.08 -17.55
N GLU A 374 3.31 3.04 -17.91
CA GLU A 374 2.22 2.62 -17.03
C GLU A 374 2.05 1.10 -16.93
N MET A 375 2.43 0.38 -17.98
CA MET A 375 2.32 -1.08 -18.11
C MET A 375 3.70 -1.74 -18.29
N ALA A 376 4.69 -1.20 -17.58
CA ALA A 376 6.07 -1.65 -17.71
C ALA A 376 6.28 -3.09 -17.22
N GLY A 377 7.03 -3.85 -17.99
CA GLY A 377 7.45 -5.22 -17.66
C GLY A 377 8.71 -5.28 -16.80
N ASP A 378 9.51 -4.21 -16.83
CA ASP A 378 10.69 -4.00 -15.98
C ASP A 378 10.87 -2.51 -15.65
N ASP A 379 11.78 -2.22 -14.74
CA ASP A 379 11.98 -0.86 -14.24
C ASP A 379 12.69 0.07 -15.23
N GLU A 380 13.40 -0.47 -16.22
CA GLU A 380 14.00 0.32 -17.30
C GLU A 380 12.95 0.81 -18.26
N GLU A 381 11.97 -0.05 -18.62
CA GLU A 381 10.82 0.31 -19.43
C GLU A 381 9.96 1.38 -18.74
N ALA A 382 9.77 1.25 -17.41
CA ALA A 382 9.02 2.24 -16.64
C ALA A 382 9.65 3.65 -16.66
N LEU A 383 10.98 3.75 -16.79
CA LEU A 383 11.73 5.01 -16.73
C LEU A 383 12.32 5.41 -18.08
N GLN A 384 11.67 5.04 -19.20
CA GLN A 384 12.14 5.41 -20.54
C GLN A 384 12.00 6.93 -20.80
N LYS A 385 12.85 7.42 -21.70
CA LYS A 385 12.75 8.80 -22.19
C LYS A 385 11.41 9.04 -22.86
N SER A 386 10.73 10.10 -22.46
CA SER A 386 9.59 10.62 -23.20
C SER A 386 10.10 11.36 -24.46
N ILE A 387 9.78 10.87 -25.66
CA ILE A 387 10.14 11.50 -26.94
C ILE A 387 9.43 12.86 -27.06
N THR A 388 8.26 13.01 -26.46
CA THR A 388 7.48 14.26 -26.46
C THR A 388 8.20 15.41 -25.78
N SER A 389 9.08 15.17 -24.81
CA SER A 389 9.86 16.23 -24.14
C SER A 389 10.94 16.84 -25.03
N ALA A 390 11.34 16.17 -26.12
CA ALA A 390 12.35 16.67 -27.06
C ALA A 390 11.84 17.80 -27.98
N PHE A 391 10.53 17.94 -28.16
CA PHE A 391 9.92 18.94 -29.04
C PHE A 391 9.32 20.16 -28.32
N SER A 392 9.18 20.15 -26.99
CA SER A 392 8.61 21.27 -26.23
C SER A 392 9.59 22.42 -25.93
N HIS A 393 10.84 22.33 -26.37
CA HIS A 393 11.86 23.37 -26.20
C HIS A 393 12.19 24.15 -27.50
N GLN A 394 11.36 24.03 -28.54
CA GLN A 394 11.56 24.77 -29.80
C GLN A 394 10.37 25.66 -30.20
N THR A 395 9.62 26.18 -29.25
CA THR A 395 8.65 27.24 -29.50
C THR A 395 8.86 28.42 -28.58
#